data_931b2403bc68aa5ca103fc01a3ab80f8
#
_entry.id   931b2403bc68aa5ca103fc01a3ab80f8
#
_cell.length_a   1.000
_cell.length_b   1.000
_cell.length_c   1.000
_cell.angle_alpha   90.00
_cell.angle_beta   90.00
_cell.angle_gamma   90.00
#
_symmetry.space_group_name_H-M   'P 1'
#
loop_
_entity.id
_entity.type
_entity.pdbx_description
1 polymer ?
#
loop_
_entity_poly.entity_id
_entity_poly.type
_entity_poly.pdbx_seq_one_letter_code
_entity_poly.pdbx_strand_id
1 'polypeptide(L)'
;MWPYSYDSCDLGTFINQTSKTGVPAAAATGGAGGSQLSGLPGQRLSACSCPGSDHPGPKYNVGRGVPEVDIIETQVDVSRYVGQVSQSYQCAPYNYQYNFDGTSPATTIYDSSVTTLNSYKGGPLQQAVSALTDISPSVYGGNSYATYGYELWADPNHRSSGYITWYSNGKPSWQITSATVGPDTTSEVNQRLIPEEPMVRFSYFFLRGTGTDHWDMQYLILNLGLSPSFQKQDFKHLAFPSVMYVDYVRIYQRQGIQNGITCDPPNRPTANYISQ
;
A
#
# COMPACT_ATOMS: atom_id res chain seq x y z
N MET A 1 -6.61 -1.46 9.97
CA MET A 1 -6.27 -0.04 10.16
C MET A 1 -5.14 0.29 9.23
N TRP A 2 -5.34 1.20 8.40
CA TRP A 2 -4.60 1.44 7.17
C TRP A 2 -4.55 2.94 6.89
N PRO A 3 -3.53 3.40 6.23
CA PRO A 3 -2.14 2.97 6.15
C PRO A 3 -1.32 3.66 7.23
N TYR A 4 -0.35 2.98 7.82
CA TYR A 4 0.41 3.54 8.93
C TYR A 4 1.91 3.37 8.77
N SER A 5 2.67 4.19 9.51
CA SER A 5 4.11 4.05 9.65
C SER A 5 4.44 2.84 10.47
N TYR A 6 4.88 1.78 9.83
CA TYR A 6 5.31 0.59 10.49
C TYR A 6 6.61 0.85 11.26
N ASP A 7 6.65 0.47 12.52
CA ASP A 7 7.73 0.70 13.49
C ASP A 7 7.94 2.15 13.94
N SER A 8 7.38 3.14 13.27
CA SER A 8 7.55 4.54 13.60
C SER A 8 6.35 5.11 14.35
N CYS A 9 6.61 6.05 15.26
CA CYS A 9 5.58 6.84 15.93
C CYS A 9 5.53 8.24 15.32
N ASP A 10 5.21 8.33 14.05
CA ASP A 10 5.15 9.60 13.36
C ASP A 10 4.08 10.49 13.99
N LEU A 11 4.47 11.72 14.26
CA LEU A 11 3.54 12.76 14.68
C LEU A 11 2.86 13.30 13.44
N GLY A 12 1.71 12.82 13.19
CA GLY A 12 1.05 13.11 12.05
C GLY A 12 0.69 14.48 11.66
N THR A 13 0.30 14.29 10.86
CA THR A 13 -0.47 14.88 9.82
C THR A 13 -1.97 15.01 10.16
N PHE A 14 -2.35 14.97 11.43
CA PHE A 14 -3.79 14.95 11.74
C PHE A 14 -4.39 16.26 12.22
N ILE A 15 -3.61 17.28 12.48
CA ILE A 15 -4.18 18.63 12.54
C ILE A 15 -4.41 19.07 11.11
N ASN A 16 -5.65 18.97 10.66
CA ASN A 16 -6.02 19.27 9.28
C ASN A 16 -5.16 18.52 8.23
N GLN A 17 -4.63 17.36 8.60
CA GLN A 17 -3.73 16.58 7.75
C GLN A 17 -2.45 17.33 7.32
N THR A 18 -2.03 18.29 8.11
CA THR A 18 -0.81 19.05 7.89
C THR A 18 0.24 18.73 8.96
N SER A 19 1.48 19.06 8.68
CA SER A 19 2.54 19.19 9.66
C SER A 19 2.28 20.37 10.63
N LYS A 20 3.11 20.51 11.66
CA LYS A 20 3.06 21.67 12.57
C LYS A 20 3.22 23.02 11.87
N THR A 21 3.88 23.01 10.71
CA THR A 21 4.10 24.22 9.90
C THR A 21 2.97 24.47 8.89
N GLY A 22 1.92 23.66 8.89
CA GLY A 22 0.77 23.83 8.00
C GLY A 22 0.98 23.29 6.58
N VAL A 23 1.93 22.38 6.40
CA VAL A 23 2.23 21.74 5.10
C VAL A 23 1.61 20.34 5.07
N PRO A 24 0.95 19.95 4.00
CA PRO A 24 0.55 20.74 2.84
C PRO A 24 -0.67 21.60 3.13
N ALA A 25 -0.67 22.85 2.68
CA ALA A 25 -1.79 23.77 2.86
C ALA A 25 -3.11 23.21 2.27
N ALA A 26 -3.02 22.45 1.19
CA ALA A 26 -4.18 21.81 0.54
C ALA A 26 -4.95 20.85 1.49
N ALA A 27 -4.32 20.29 2.49
CA ALA A 27 -5.00 19.43 3.46
C ALA A 27 -5.99 20.20 4.34
N ALA A 28 -5.77 21.49 4.56
CA ALA A 28 -6.67 22.34 5.32
C ALA A 28 -7.91 22.78 4.51
N THR A 29 -7.82 22.76 3.19
CA THR A 29 -8.85 23.31 2.30
C THR A 29 -9.26 22.38 1.15
N GLY A 30 -8.68 21.17 1.07
CA GLY A 30 -8.87 20.25 -0.05
C GLY A 30 -10.18 19.44 -0.01
N GLY A 31 -11.01 19.59 1.01
CA GLY A 31 -12.32 18.95 1.08
C GLY A 31 -13.37 19.64 0.23
N ALA A 32 -14.54 19.04 0.12
CA ALA A 32 -15.66 19.58 -0.63
C ALA A 32 -16.01 21.00 -0.15
N GLY A 33 -16.08 21.95 -1.09
CA GLY A 33 -16.35 23.34 -0.78
C GLY A 33 -15.24 24.09 -0.03
N GLY A 34 -14.00 23.57 -0.07
CA GLY A 34 -12.87 24.16 0.64
C GLY A 34 -12.81 23.82 2.13
N SER A 35 -13.54 22.80 2.56
CA SER A 35 -13.50 22.32 3.93
C SER A 35 -12.21 21.56 4.24
N GLN A 36 -11.97 21.34 5.53
CA GLN A 36 -10.87 20.51 6.01
C GLN A 36 -11.10 19.05 5.61
N LEU A 37 -10.02 18.35 5.27
CA LEU A 37 -10.06 16.93 4.96
C LEU A 37 -10.20 16.07 6.21
N SER A 38 -9.82 16.56 7.36
CA SER A 38 -10.01 15.91 8.64
C SER A 38 -10.61 16.88 9.66
N GLY A 39 -11.68 16.45 10.32
CA GLY A 39 -12.28 17.19 11.43
C GLY A 39 -11.65 16.87 12.80
N LEU A 40 -10.62 16.04 12.84
CA LEU A 40 -10.04 15.56 14.09
C LEU A 40 -8.65 16.18 14.30
N PRO A 41 -8.53 17.18 15.19
CA PRO A 41 -7.25 17.81 15.47
C PRO A 41 -6.32 16.91 16.28
N GLY A 42 -5.03 16.92 15.94
CA GLY A 42 -3.96 16.41 16.80
C GLY A 42 -3.90 14.91 17.01
N GLN A 43 -4.45 14.12 16.12
CA GLN A 43 -4.34 12.67 16.22
C GLN A 43 -2.92 12.21 15.89
N ARG A 44 -2.35 11.37 16.76
CA ARG A 44 -1.24 10.52 16.39
C ARG A 44 -1.75 9.43 15.45
N LEU A 45 -0.90 9.00 14.55
CA LEU A 45 -1.12 7.75 13.86
C LEU A 45 -1.30 6.65 14.90
N SER A 46 -2.30 5.83 14.71
CA SER A 46 -2.72 4.79 15.65
C SER A 46 -1.65 3.72 15.93
N ALA A 47 -0.54 3.79 15.20
CA ALA A 47 0.58 2.91 15.42
C ALA A 47 1.19 3.03 16.82
N CYS A 48 1.04 4.17 17.50
CA CYS A 48 1.56 4.38 18.86
C CYS A 48 0.48 4.90 19.79
N SER A 49 0.60 4.56 21.05
CA SER A 49 -0.35 4.94 22.10
C SER A 49 0.36 5.53 23.31
N CYS A 50 -0.40 5.85 24.36
CA CYS A 50 0.14 6.32 25.64
C CYS A 50 0.57 5.14 26.53
N PRO A 51 1.49 5.36 27.48
CA PRO A 51 1.83 4.34 28.48
C PRO A 51 0.58 3.82 29.18
N GLY A 52 0.47 2.50 29.26
CA GLY A 52 -0.67 1.83 29.89
C GLY A 52 -1.95 1.76 29.05
N SER A 53 -1.94 2.32 27.85
CA SER A 53 -3.05 2.16 26.90
C SER A 53 -2.93 0.84 26.15
N ASP A 54 -4.07 0.38 25.68
CA ASP A 54 -4.16 -0.76 24.79
C ASP A 54 -3.34 -0.54 23.50
N HIS A 55 -2.53 -1.53 23.13
CA HIS A 55 -1.64 -1.44 21.98
C HIS A 55 -1.32 -2.83 21.42
N PRO A 56 -1.48 -3.06 20.10
CA PRO A 56 -1.26 -4.36 19.48
C PRO A 56 0.22 -4.77 19.39
N GLY A 57 1.14 -3.85 19.58
CA GLY A 57 2.57 -4.11 19.52
C GLY A 57 3.20 -4.47 20.86
N PRO A 58 4.48 -4.85 20.84
CA PRO A 58 5.18 -5.23 22.08
C PRO A 58 5.41 -4.04 23.02
N LYS A 59 5.36 -2.83 22.52
CA LYS A 59 5.55 -1.58 23.29
C LYS A 59 4.65 -0.49 22.74
N TYR A 60 4.05 0.30 23.63
CA TYR A 60 3.15 1.40 23.27
C TYR A 60 3.80 2.49 22.40
N ASN A 61 5.10 2.60 22.41
CA ASN A 61 5.89 3.61 21.67
C ASN A 61 6.56 3.05 20.40
N VAL A 62 6.17 1.87 19.95
CA VAL A 62 6.60 1.28 18.69
C VAL A 62 5.40 1.18 17.77
N GLY A 63 5.50 1.73 16.56
CA GLY A 63 4.43 1.70 15.59
C GLY A 63 4.02 0.28 15.21
N ARG A 64 2.70 0.07 15.03
CA ARG A 64 2.10 -1.20 14.63
C ARG A 64 1.01 -1.00 13.57
N GLY A 65 1.18 -0.06 12.68
CA GLY A 65 0.28 0.07 11.55
C GLY A 65 0.56 -0.99 10.49
N VAL A 66 -0.47 -1.36 9.73
CA VAL A 66 -0.35 -2.34 8.64
C VAL A 66 -0.44 -1.60 7.32
N PRO A 67 0.67 -1.45 6.59
CA PRO A 67 0.64 -0.84 5.27
C PRO A 67 -0.02 -1.77 4.25
N GLU A 68 -0.61 -1.17 3.24
CA GLU A 68 -1.24 -1.88 2.13
C GLU A 68 -0.24 -2.08 0.99
N VAL A 69 -0.24 -3.27 0.41
CA VAL A 69 0.50 -3.56 -0.82
C VAL A 69 -0.50 -3.89 -1.92
N ASP A 70 -0.54 -3.05 -2.94
CA ASP A 70 -1.41 -3.26 -4.09
C ASP A 70 -0.66 -4.05 -5.16
N ILE A 71 -1.18 -5.22 -5.47
CA ILE A 71 -0.60 -6.07 -6.52
C ILE A 71 -0.96 -5.51 -7.89
N ILE A 72 -2.20 -5.05 -8.03
CA ILE A 72 -2.74 -4.54 -9.28
C ILE A 72 -3.92 -3.59 -9.02
N GLU A 73 -3.78 -2.38 -9.53
CA GLU A 73 -4.87 -1.44 -9.75
C GLU A 73 -4.78 -0.98 -11.20
N THR A 74 -5.85 -1.05 -11.96
CA THR A 74 -5.76 -0.82 -13.41
C THR A 74 -6.27 0.54 -13.82
N GLN A 75 -5.60 1.12 -14.79
CA GLN A 75 -5.99 2.36 -15.45
C GLN A 75 -5.69 2.30 -16.96
N VAL A 76 -6.09 3.31 -17.67
CA VAL A 76 -5.75 3.49 -19.08
C VAL A 76 -4.97 4.78 -19.26
N ASP A 77 -3.79 4.70 -19.89
CA ASP A 77 -3.16 5.90 -20.42
C ASP A 77 -3.98 6.37 -21.63
N VAL A 78 -4.78 7.38 -21.41
CA VAL A 78 -5.70 7.91 -22.45
C VAL A 78 -5.00 8.62 -23.59
N SER A 79 -3.73 8.99 -23.42
CA SER A 79 -2.92 9.62 -24.47
C SER A 79 -2.36 8.62 -25.45
N ARG A 80 -2.02 7.42 -24.97
CA ARG A 80 -1.46 6.31 -25.77
C ARG A 80 -2.48 5.21 -26.05
N TYR A 81 -3.64 5.23 -25.37
CA TYR A 81 -4.64 4.17 -25.39
C TYR A 81 -4.09 2.80 -24.96
N VAL A 82 -3.25 2.81 -23.91
CA VAL A 82 -2.61 1.63 -23.35
C VAL A 82 -3.13 1.37 -21.95
N GLY A 83 -3.54 0.14 -21.69
CA GLY A 83 -3.86 -0.30 -20.33
C GLY A 83 -2.61 -0.35 -19.48
N GLN A 84 -2.72 0.06 -18.24
CA GLN A 84 -1.62 0.05 -17.26
C GLN A 84 -2.06 -0.60 -15.96
N VAL A 85 -1.13 -1.27 -15.31
CA VAL A 85 -1.27 -1.63 -13.90
C VAL A 85 -0.46 -0.67 -13.05
N SER A 86 -1.09 -0.13 -12.03
CA SER A 86 -0.44 0.50 -10.89
C SER A 86 -0.16 -0.56 -9.84
N GLN A 87 1.08 -0.64 -9.44
CA GLN A 87 1.56 -1.51 -8.37
C GLN A 87 2.15 -0.63 -7.28
N SER A 88 1.59 -0.71 -6.08
CA SER A 88 1.84 0.32 -5.06
C SER A 88 2.07 -0.22 -3.66
N TYR A 89 2.78 0.57 -2.89
CA TYR A 89 2.94 0.43 -1.46
C TYR A 89 2.32 1.67 -0.79
N GLN A 90 1.26 1.43 -0.02
CA GLN A 90 0.56 2.48 0.70
C GLN A 90 1.15 2.60 2.09
N CYS A 91 1.80 3.70 2.36
CA CYS A 91 2.45 3.95 3.63
C CYS A 91 1.98 5.26 4.25
N ALA A 92 2.16 5.40 5.54
CA ALA A 92 1.80 6.60 6.29
C ALA A 92 3.05 7.40 6.68
N PRO A 93 2.85 8.60 7.16
CA PRO A 93 1.61 9.33 7.35
C PRO A 93 1.04 9.83 6.03
N TYR A 94 -0.24 10.16 6.04
CA TYR A 94 -0.87 10.78 4.89
C TYR A 94 -0.19 12.11 4.59
N ASN A 95 0.52 12.17 3.48
CA ASN A 95 1.12 13.39 3.01
C ASN A 95 0.69 13.64 1.57
N TYR A 96 0.43 14.88 1.27
CA TYR A 96 -0.03 15.29 -0.05
C TYR A 96 1.03 15.11 -1.13
N GLN A 97 2.30 15.18 -0.76
CA GLN A 97 3.43 15.01 -1.67
C GLN A 97 4.59 14.32 -0.96
N TYR A 98 4.41 13.05 -0.66
CA TYR A 98 5.48 12.29 -0.07
C TYR A 98 6.67 12.16 -1.01
N ASN A 99 7.82 12.56 -0.53
CA ASN A 99 9.05 12.49 -1.30
C ASN A 99 9.81 11.21 -0.95
N PHE A 100 9.52 10.14 -1.67
CA PHE A 100 10.29 8.90 -1.56
C PHE A 100 11.50 8.92 -2.51
N ASP A 101 12.53 8.13 -2.21
CA ASP A 101 13.69 7.99 -3.08
C ASP A 101 13.37 7.08 -4.27
N GLY A 102 13.05 7.68 -5.40
CA GLY A 102 12.79 6.99 -6.66
C GLY A 102 14.04 6.63 -7.46
N THR A 103 15.25 6.80 -6.89
CA THR A 103 16.51 6.58 -7.60
C THR A 103 17.13 5.22 -7.25
N SER A 104 17.93 4.68 -8.17
CA SER A 104 18.73 3.48 -7.90
C SER A 104 19.89 3.80 -6.93
N PRO A 105 20.21 2.92 -5.96
CA PRO A 105 19.68 1.55 -5.79
C PRO A 105 18.44 1.46 -4.87
N ALA A 106 17.95 2.57 -4.32
CA ALA A 106 16.79 2.54 -3.42
C ALA A 106 15.55 1.98 -4.14
N THR A 107 15.29 2.48 -5.34
CA THR A 107 14.21 2.03 -6.22
C THR A 107 14.79 1.50 -7.53
N THR A 108 14.29 0.36 -7.99
CA THR A 108 14.71 -0.25 -9.25
C THR A 108 13.53 -0.41 -10.20
N ILE A 109 13.66 0.08 -11.43
CA ILE A 109 12.77 -0.24 -12.55
C ILE A 109 13.50 -1.26 -13.42
N TYR A 110 12.92 -2.45 -13.59
CA TYR A 110 13.57 -3.54 -14.33
C TYR A 110 13.51 -3.36 -15.85
N ASP A 111 12.42 -2.77 -16.35
CA ASP A 111 12.26 -2.45 -17.78
C ASP A 111 11.58 -1.09 -17.93
N SER A 112 12.38 -0.08 -18.18
CA SER A 112 11.90 1.30 -18.36
C SER A 112 11.17 1.56 -19.69
N SER A 113 11.15 0.58 -20.59
CA SER A 113 10.37 0.70 -21.83
C SER A 113 8.87 0.49 -21.61
N VAL A 114 8.48 -0.18 -20.53
CA VAL A 114 7.10 -0.51 -20.18
C VAL A 114 6.70 -0.09 -18.76
N THR A 115 7.67 0.21 -17.89
CA THR A 115 7.42 0.58 -16.49
C THR A 115 8.00 1.95 -16.17
N THR A 116 7.20 2.79 -15.54
CA THR A 116 7.63 4.12 -15.07
C THR A 116 7.13 4.37 -13.66
N LEU A 117 7.84 5.21 -12.89
CA LEU A 117 7.32 5.66 -11.61
C LEU A 117 6.01 6.44 -11.82
N ASN A 118 5.05 6.20 -10.94
CA ASN A 118 3.80 6.94 -10.96
C ASN A 118 4.05 8.38 -10.50
N SER A 119 3.49 9.34 -11.21
CA SER A 119 3.52 10.74 -10.79
C SER A 119 2.64 11.02 -9.57
N TYR A 120 1.65 10.17 -9.29
CA TYR A 120 0.86 10.23 -8.07
C TYR A 120 1.70 9.75 -6.89
N LYS A 121 1.90 10.61 -5.92
CA LYS A 121 2.73 10.35 -4.74
C LYS A 121 1.94 10.40 -3.43
N GLY A 122 0.65 10.18 -3.52
CA GLY A 122 -0.23 10.23 -2.37
C GLY A 122 -1.10 11.45 -2.30
N GLY A 123 -1.87 11.51 -1.25
CA GLY A 123 -2.82 12.57 -0.96
C GLY A 123 -3.13 12.62 0.53
N PRO A 124 -4.06 13.49 0.94
CA PRO A 124 -4.39 13.67 2.35
C PRO A 124 -5.06 12.43 2.98
N LEU A 125 -5.59 11.53 2.18
CA LEU A 125 -6.25 10.32 2.65
C LEU A 125 -5.45 9.05 2.36
N GLN A 126 -4.45 9.16 1.50
CA GLN A 126 -3.69 8.00 1.04
C GLN A 126 -2.32 8.43 0.55
N GLN A 127 -1.32 7.66 0.87
CA GLN A 127 0.03 7.88 0.41
C GLN A 127 0.51 6.67 -0.36
N ALA A 128 0.95 6.89 -1.60
CA ALA A 128 1.41 5.83 -2.47
C ALA A 128 2.87 6.03 -2.89
N VAL A 129 3.59 4.92 -2.84
CA VAL A 129 4.85 4.72 -3.55
C VAL A 129 4.52 3.72 -4.64
N SER A 130 4.45 4.14 -5.90
CA SER A 130 3.92 3.31 -6.96
C SER A 130 4.63 3.47 -8.30
N ALA A 131 4.50 2.44 -9.14
CA ALA A 131 4.91 2.47 -10.53
C ALA A 131 3.78 1.97 -11.43
N LEU A 132 3.77 2.44 -12.66
CA LEU A 132 2.83 2.08 -13.71
C LEU A 132 3.54 1.19 -14.72
N THR A 133 2.98 0.03 -15.02
CA THR A 133 3.48 -0.89 -16.05
C THR A 133 2.45 -1.06 -17.14
N ASP A 134 2.85 -0.86 -18.38
CA ASP A 134 2.00 -1.10 -19.55
C ASP A 134 1.65 -2.58 -19.66
N ILE A 135 0.41 -2.87 -19.97
CA ILE A 135 -0.10 -4.24 -20.13
C ILE A 135 -0.56 -4.51 -21.55
N SER A 136 -0.39 -5.76 -21.99
CA SER A 136 -0.80 -6.17 -23.32
C SER A 136 -2.30 -5.92 -23.55
N PRO A 137 -2.69 -5.37 -24.70
CA PRO A 137 -4.10 -5.24 -25.08
C PRO A 137 -4.87 -6.56 -25.04
N SER A 138 -4.21 -7.69 -25.25
CA SER A 138 -4.85 -9.02 -25.19
C SER A 138 -5.31 -9.37 -23.77
N VAL A 139 -4.57 -8.96 -22.75
CA VAL A 139 -4.92 -9.15 -21.34
C VAL A 139 -6.05 -8.20 -20.96
N TYR A 140 -5.87 -6.92 -21.24
CA TYR A 140 -6.85 -5.89 -20.89
C TYR A 140 -8.18 -6.09 -21.65
N GLY A 141 -8.11 -6.58 -22.89
CA GLY A 141 -9.27 -6.92 -23.71
C GLY A 141 -9.92 -8.28 -23.39
N GLY A 142 -9.43 -9.02 -22.41
CA GLY A 142 -10.02 -10.30 -22.00
C GLY A 142 -9.69 -11.49 -22.90
N ASN A 143 -8.68 -11.39 -23.78
CA ASN A 143 -8.30 -12.47 -24.70
C ASN A 143 -7.17 -13.36 -24.17
N SER A 144 -6.53 -12.99 -23.08
CA SER A 144 -5.50 -13.79 -22.42
C SER A 144 -5.41 -13.48 -20.94
N TYR A 145 -4.77 -14.37 -20.17
CA TYR A 145 -4.44 -14.15 -18.78
C TYR A 145 -3.01 -13.59 -18.63
N ALA A 146 -2.78 -12.88 -17.54
CA ALA A 146 -1.44 -12.53 -17.10
C ALA A 146 -1.30 -12.78 -15.59
N THR A 147 -0.09 -13.10 -15.15
CA THR A 147 0.21 -13.30 -13.74
C THR A 147 0.75 -12.01 -13.14
N TYR A 148 0.15 -11.57 -12.06
CA TYR A 148 0.60 -10.43 -11.26
C TYR A 148 0.91 -10.89 -9.86
N GLY A 149 1.87 -10.25 -9.23
CA GLY A 149 2.25 -10.62 -7.88
C GLY A 149 3.26 -9.67 -7.27
N TYR A 150 3.66 -9.99 -6.07
CA TYR A 150 4.81 -9.37 -5.43
C TYR A 150 5.58 -10.39 -4.59
N GLU A 151 6.85 -10.11 -4.37
CA GLU A 151 7.69 -10.76 -3.37
C GLU A 151 8.02 -9.71 -2.31
N LEU A 152 7.74 -10.04 -1.05
CA LEU A 152 8.09 -9.22 0.08
C LEU A 152 9.10 -9.96 0.95
N TRP A 153 10.18 -9.27 1.29
CA TRP A 153 11.16 -9.76 2.22
C TRP A 153 11.50 -8.69 3.25
N ALA A 154 11.15 -8.92 4.48
CA ALA A 154 11.38 -7.98 5.58
C ALA A 154 12.73 -8.14 6.28
N ASP A 155 13.48 -9.17 5.94
CA ASP A 155 14.75 -9.60 6.55
C ASP A 155 14.79 -9.47 8.08
N PRO A 156 14.39 -10.48 8.83
CA PRO A 156 14.30 -10.39 10.29
C PRO A 156 15.65 -10.18 10.98
N ASN A 157 16.76 -10.50 10.30
CA ASN A 157 18.11 -10.35 10.83
C ASN A 157 18.74 -8.99 10.46
N HIS A 158 18.34 -8.42 9.32
CA HIS A 158 18.84 -7.15 8.79
C HIS A 158 17.69 -6.31 8.25
N ARG A 159 16.89 -5.75 9.14
CA ARG A 159 15.62 -5.05 8.81
C ARG A 159 15.77 -3.96 7.73
N SER A 160 16.94 -3.33 7.64
CA SER A 160 17.22 -2.34 6.58
C SER A 160 17.41 -2.94 5.19
N SER A 161 17.59 -4.26 5.08
CA SER A 161 17.76 -4.98 3.82
C SER A 161 16.43 -5.49 3.24
N GLY A 162 15.30 -5.10 3.83
CA GLY A 162 13.99 -5.47 3.33
C GLY A 162 13.69 -4.85 1.96
N TYR A 163 12.87 -5.56 1.18
CA TYR A 163 12.44 -5.12 -0.14
C TYR A 163 11.03 -5.61 -0.49
N ILE A 164 10.42 -4.96 -1.45
CA ILE A 164 9.23 -5.45 -2.15
C ILE A 164 9.51 -5.38 -3.65
N THR A 165 9.37 -6.51 -4.33
CA THR A 165 9.48 -6.59 -5.80
C THR A 165 8.11 -6.95 -6.36
N TRP A 166 7.60 -6.14 -7.25
CA TRP A 166 6.37 -6.46 -7.99
C TRP A 166 6.67 -7.13 -9.32
N TYR A 167 5.71 -7.92 -9.74
CA TYR A 167 5.76 -8.68 -10.99
C TYR A 167 4.53 -8.35 -11.84
N SER A 168 4.77 -8.12 -13.11
CA SER A 168 3.74 -7.95 -14.14
C SER A 168 3.97 -8.97 -15.25
N ASN A 169 2.95 -9.75 -15.56
CA ASN A 169 3.01 -10.85 -16.53
C ASN A 169 4.18 -11.82 -16.28
N GLY A 170 4.38 -12.17 -14.99
CA GLY A 170 5.42 -13.10 -14.54
C GLY A 170 6.85 -12.56 -14.58
N LYS A 171 7.06 -11.29 -14.92
CA LYS A 171 8.38 -10.64 -14.93
C LYS A 171 8.46 -9.57 -13.86
N PRO A 172 9.63 -9.36 -13.22
CA PRO A 172 9.78 -8.26 -12.29
C PRO A 172 9.58 -6.93 -13.03
N SER A 173 8.73 -6.09 -12.50
CA SER A 173 8.42 -4.75 -13.03
C SER A 173 9.23 -3.68 -12.33
N TRP A 174 9.13 -3.64 -11.00
CA TRP A 174 9.89 -2.69 -10.19
C TRP A 174 10.07 -3.20 -8.76
N GLN A 175 10.99 -2.56 -8.04
CA GLN A 175 11.33 -2.91 -6.66
C GLN A 175 11.57 -1.67 -5.83
N ILE A 176 11.18 -1.74 -4.58
CA ILE A 176 11.56 -0.79 -3.52
C ILE A 176 12.33 -1.50 -2.42
N THR A 177 13.17 -0.73 -1.73
CA THR A 177 13.86 -1.15 -0.51
C THR A 177 13.44 -0.26 0.67
N SER A 178 13.95 -0.56 1.85
CA SER A 178 13.75 0.35 3.00
C SER A 178 14.32 1.75 2.76
N ALA A 179 15.34 1.88 1.91
CA ALA A 179 15.89 3.19 1.54
C ALA A 179 14.92 4.04 0.70
N THR A 180 14.06 3.40 -0.09
CA THR A 180 13.02 4.10 -0.88
C THR A 180 12.09 4.90 0.02
N VAL A 181 11.69 4.31 1.15
CA VAL A 181 10.74 4.89 2.10
C VAL A 181 11.45 5.54 3.28
N GLY A 182 12.50 6.27 2.98
CA GLY A 182 13.32 7.02 3.91
C GLY A 182 12.58 8.20 4.54
N PRO A 183 13.27 8.93 5.43
CA PRO A 183 12.66 10.03 6.13
C PRO A 183 12.31 11.18 5.17
N ASP A 184 11.20 11.83 5.44
CA ASP A 184 10.79 13.08 4.80
C ASP A 184 10.60 14.13 5.89
N THR A 185 11.51 15.09 5.95
CA THR A 185 11.49 16.14 6.96
C THR A 185 10.33 17.13 6.76
N THR A 186 9.85 17.28 5.54
CA THR A 186 8.73 18.18 5.23
C THR A 186 7.42 17.64 5.81
N SER A 187 7.21 16.36 5.74
CA SER A 187 6.03 15.70 6.33
C SER A 187 6.26 15.20 7.75
N GLU A 188 7.42 15.42 8.34
CA GLU A 188 7.80 14.91 9.66
C GLU A 188 7.73 13.38 9.76
N VAL A 189 8.13 12.71 8.69
CA VAL A 189 8.10 11.25 8.56
C VAL A 189 9.47 10.68 8.84
N ASN A 190 9.53 9.68 9.70
CA ASN A 190 10.76 8.95 9.99
C ASN A 190 11.06 7.88 8.92
N GLN A 191 12.27 7.32 8.99
CA GLN A 191 12.66 6.15 8.21
C GLN A 191 11.64 5.01 8.44
N ARG A 192 11.14 4.44 7.37
CA ARG A 192 10.30 3.24 7.40
C ARG A 192 11.11 2.02 7.05
N LEU A 193 10.63 0.88 7.52
CA LEU A 193 11.15 -0.42 7.16
C LEU A 193 10.10 -1.16 6.32
N ILE A 194 10.55 -2.09 5.50
CA ILE A 194 9.62 -3.02 4.86
C ILE A 194 8.91 -3.83 5.95
N PRO A 195 7.57 -3.86 5.96
CA PRO A 195 6.83 -4.47 7.05
C PRO A 195 6.95 -6.00 7.05
N GLU A 196 6.92 -6.57 8.24
CA GLU A 196 6.84 -8.03 8.40
C GLU A 196 5.42 -8.55 8.16
N GLU A 197 4.44 -7.68 8.26
CA GLU A 197 3.01 -7.99 8.19
C GLU A 197 2.29 -6.99 7.25
N PRO A 198 2.47 -7.09 5.94
CA PRO A 198 1.76 -6.21 5.03
C PRO A 198 0.30 -6.63 4.89
N MET A 199 -0.58 -5.66 4.75
CA MET A 199 -1.92 -5.90 4.24
C MET A 199 -1.87 -6.00 2.71
N VAL A 200 -2.39 -7.08 2.17
CA VAL A 200 -2.41 -7.31 0.72
C VAL A 200 -3.79 -7.04 0.17
N ARG A 201 -3.88 -6.11 -0.78
CA ARG A 201 -5.14 -5.81 -1.44
C ARG A 201 -5.16 -6.38 -2.86
N PHE A 202 -6.11 -7.29 -3.08
CA PHE A 202 -6.77 -7.54 -4.35
C PHE A 202 -8.21 -7.05 -4.23
N SER A 203 -8.70 -6.38 -5.22
CA SER A 203 -10.02 -5.77 -5.21
C SER A 203 -11.21 -6.73 -5.02
N TYR A 204 -12.06 -6.48 -4.08
CA TYR A 204 -13.23 -7.14 -3.49
C TYR A 204 -13.86 -8.41 -4.11
N PHE A 205 -13.94 -9.46 -3.28
CA PHE A 205 -15.08 -10.37 -3.27
C PHE A 205 -15.43 -10.74 -1.82
N PHE A 206 -16.67 -10.48 -1.40
CA PHE A 206 -17.17 -10.92 -0.11
C PHE A 206 -17.48 -12.42 -0.16
N LEU A 207 -16.68 -13.24 0.45
CA LEU A 207 -17.10 -14.57 0.87
C LEU A 207 -17.61 -14.50 2.31
N ARG A 208 -18.93 -14.47 2.50
CA ARG A 208 -19.53 -14.82 3.78
C ARG A 208 -19.33 -16.31 3.99
N GLY A 209 -18.33 -16.70 4.71
CA GLY A 209 -18.22 -18.01 5.33
C GLY A 209 -18.70 -17.93 6.78
N THR A 210 -19.78 -18.59 7.11
CA THR A 210 -20.18 -18.89 8.49
C THR A 210 -19.22 -19.94 9.03
N GLY A 211 -18.19 -19.52 9.70
CA GLY A 211 -17.23 -20.39 10.37
C GLY A 211 -16.40 -19.53 11.33
N THR A 212 -16.56 -19.78 12.58
CA THR A 212 -15.67 -19.36 13.66
C THR A 212 -14.26 -19.86 13.35
N ASP A 213 -13.32 -18.94 13.27
CA ASP A 213 -11.88 -19.12 13.09
C ASP A 213 -11.40 -18.40 11.80
N HIS A 214 -10.72 -17.34 11.90
CA HIS A 214 -9.59 -16.73 12.53
C HIS A 214 -8.99 -15.57 11.71
N TRP A 215 -8.64 -14.64 12.22
CA TRP A 215 -7.61 -13.74 12.68
C TRP A 215 -6.37 -13.61 11.74
N ASP A 216 -6.60 -13.19 10.49
CA ASP A 216 -5.50 -12.83 9.61
C ASP A 216 -5.34 -11.31 9.58
N MET A 217 -4.21 -10.81 10.02
CA MET A 217 -3.85 -9.40 9.85
C MET A 217 -3.50 -9.07 8.41
N GLN A 218 -3.47 -10.06 7.55
CA GLN A 218 -3.29 -9.92 6.11
C GLN A 218 -4.58 -10.30 5.41
N TYR A 219 -5.24 -9.31 4.83
CA TYR A 219 -6.43 -9.55 4.01
C TYR A 219 -6.05 -9.55 2.54
N LEU A 220 -6.42 -10.62 1.85
CA LEU A 220 -6.40 -10.64 0.40
C LEU A 220 -7.73 -10.11 -0.11
N ILE A 221 -7.69 -9.01 -0.84
CA ILE A 221 -8.88 -8.33 -1.35
C ILE A 221 -8.89 -8.44 -2.88
N LEU A 222 -9.97 -8.98 -3.46
CA LEU A 222 -10.24 -9.02 -4.89
C LEU A 222 -11.47 -8.19 -5.20
N ASN A 223 -11.37 -7.22 -6.14
CA ASN A 223 -12.47 -6.30 -6.44
C ASN A 223 -12.48 -5.91 -7.93
N LEU A 224 -13.63 -5.78 -8.51
CA LEU A 224 -13.83 -5.13 -9.79
C LEU A 224 -14.74 -3.92 -9.60
N GLY A 225 -14.15 -2.75 -9.50
CA GLY A 225 -14.86 -1.50 -9.27
C GLY A 225 -14.34 -0.38 -10.15
N LEU A 226 -15.11 0.71 -10.24
CA LEU A 226 -14.71 1.95 -10.89
C LEU A 226 -14.59 3.03 -9.83
N SER A 227 -13.46 3.71 -9.81
CA SER A 227 -13.23 4.84 -8.92
C SER A 227 -12.98 6.12 -9.71
N PRO A 228 -13.88 7.11 -9.64
CA PRO A 228 -13.69 8.40 -10.30
C PRO A 228 -12.51 9.18 -9.69
N SER A 229 -12.11 8.86 -8.47
CA SER A 229 -10.92 9.44 -7.83
C SER A 229 -9.62 8.84 -8.35
N PHE A 230 -9.66 7.64 -8.90
CA PHE A 230 -8.50 6.99 -9.49
C PHE A 230 -8.30 7.41 -10.94
N GLN A 231 -9.36 7.29 -11.75
CA GLN A 231 -9.40 7.74 -13.13
C GLN A 231 -10.80 8.16 -13.53
N LYS A 232 -10.94 9.24 -14.32
CA LYS A 232 -12.22 9.63 -14.91
C LYS A 232 -12.74 8.49 -15.81
N GLN A 233 -13.98 8.08 -15.60
CA GLN A 233 -14.63 7.06 -16.39
C GLN A 233 -15.25 7.65 -17.65
N ASP A 234 -15.12 6.92 -18.77
CA ASP A 234 -15.79 7.21 -20.03
C ASP A 234 -16.92 6.20 -20.26
N PHE A 235 -18.06 6.45 -19.63
CA PHE A 235 -19.24 5.55 -19.74
C PHE A 235 -19.77 5.40 -21.16
N LYS A 236 -19.40 6.28 -22.08
CA LYS A 236 -19.79 6.16 -23.48
C LYS A 236 -19.09 4.99 -24.18
N HIS A 237 -17.87 4.69 -23.78
CA HIS A 237 -17.04 3.67 -24.41
C HIS A 237 -16.82 2.44 -23.51
N LEU A 238 -17.30 2.45 -22.29
CA LEU A 238 -17.25 1.29 -21.41
C LEU A 238 -18.36 0.31 -21.74
N ALA A 239 -18.02 -0.96 -21.87
CA ALA A 239 -18.99 -2.04 -22.05
C ALA A 239 -19.41 -2.63 -20.69
N PHE A 240 -20.70 -2.81 -20.50
CA PHE A 240 -21.27 -3.42 -19.29
C PHE A 240 -22.16 -4.61 -19.65
N PRO A 241 -22.17 -5.67 -18.82
CA PRO A 241 -21.34 -5.87 -17.63
C PRO A 241 -19.87 -6.10 -17.99
N SER A 242 -18.97 -5.48 -17.21
CA SER A 242 -17.54 -5.80 -17.27
C SER A 242 -17.26 -7.02 -16.40
N VAL A 243 -16.34 -7.87 -16.84
CA VAL A 243 -16.03 -9.11 -16.15
C VAL A 243 -14.53 -9.24 -15.95
N MET A 244 -14.11 -9.55 -14.74
CA MET A 244 -12.76 -9.94 -14.41
C MET A 244 -12.70 -11.44 -14.14
N TYR A 245 -11.84 -12.14 -14.83
CA TYR A 245 -11.62 -13.57 -14.63
C TYR A 245 -10.36 -13.79 -13.79
N VAL A 246 -10.48 -14.60 -12.76
CA VAL A 246 -9.38 -15.01 -11.89
C VAL A 246 -9.21 -16.51 -12.02
N ASP A 247 -8.04 -16.95 -12.47
CA ASP A 247 -7.73 -18.38 -12.61
C ASP A 247 -7.26 -18.95 -11.27
N TYR A 248 -6.29 -18.28 -10.62
CA TYR A 248 -5.80 -18.72 -9.32
C TYR A 248 -5.25 -17.57 -8.48
N VAL A 249 -5.20 -17.82 -7.17
CA VAL A 249 -4.41 -17.07 -6.19
C VAL A 249 -3.47 -18.05 -5.51
N ARG A 250 -2.19 -17.71 -5.41
CA ARG A 250 -1.17 -18.54 -4.76
C ARG A 250 -0.33 -17.71 -3.83
N ILE A 251 -0.10 -18.23 -2.63
CA ILE A 251 0.77 -17.64 -1.62
C ILE A 251 1.96 -18.58 -1.43
N TYR A 252 3.15 -18.01 -1.45
CA TYR A 252 4.40 -18.75 -1.31
C TYR A 252 5.18 -18.21 -0.12
N GLN A 253 5.91 -19.07 0.55
CA GLN A 253 6.92 -18.65 1.50
C GLN A 253 8.32 -18.99 0.99
N ARG A 254 9.30 -18.23 1.42
CA ARG A 254 10.70 -18.45 1.08
C ARG A 254 11.17 -19.79 1.65
N GLN A 255 11.89 -20.55 0.82
CA GLN A 255 12.46 -21.84 1.26
C GLN A 255 13.41 -21.64 2.44
N GLY A 256 13.31 -22.52 3.44
CA GLY A 256 14.13 -22.46 4.65
C GLY A 256 13.61 -21.52 5.74
N ILE A 257 12.58 -20.73 5.46
CA ILE A 257 11.90 -19.90 6.47
C ILE A 257 10.74 -20.71 7.06
N GLN A 258 10.78 -20.89 8.36
CA GLN A 258 9.65 -21.50 9.08
C GLN A 258 8.62 -20.41 9.42
N ASN A 259 7.36 -20.73 9.25
CA ASN A 259 6.25 -19.81 9.55
C ASN A 259 6.35 -18.47 8.85
N GLY A 260 6.90 -18.43 7.61
CA GLY A 260 7.09 -17.19 6.85
C GLY A 260 5.81 -16.50 6.40
N ILE A 261 4.66 -17.17 6.56
CA ILE A 261 3.32 -16.65 6.26
C ILE A 261 2.43 -16.63 7.51
N THR A 262 3.02 -16.65 8.71
CA THR A 262 2.24 -16.58 9.96
C THR A 262 1.71 -15.16 10.19
N CYS A 263 0.53 -15.10 10.79
CA CYS A 263 -0.08 -13.85 11.25
C CYS A 263 0.34 -13.47 12.68
N ASP A 264 1.15 -14.29 13.32
CA ASP A 264 1.68 -14.08 14.67
C ASP A 264 3.20 -14.26 14.69
N PRO A 265 3.95 -13.37 13.99
CA PRO A 265 5.40 -13.48 13.93
C PRO A 265 6.02 -13.25 15.31
N PRO A 266 7.09 -13.96 15.69
CA PRO A 266 7.69 -13.86 17.02
C PRO A 266 8.10 -12.44 17.43
N ASN A 267 8.52 -11.62 16.47
CA ASN A 267 8.93 -10.24 16.70
C ASN A 267 7.73 -9.27 16.77
N ARG A 268 6.55 -9.74 16.38
CA ARG A 268 5.30 -8.97 16.27
C ARG A 268 4.11 -9.79 16.74
N PRO A 269 4.13 -10.31 17.96
CA PRO A 269 3.05 -11.18 18.44
C PRO A 269 1.73 -10.41 18.53
N THR A 270 0.67 -10.97 17.96
CA THR A 270 -0.67 -10.38 17.94
C THR A 270 -1.74 -11.30 18.48
N ALA A 271 -1.51 -12.60 18.55
CA ALA A 271 -2.52 -13.56 18.96
C ALA A 271 -3.16 -13.21 20.31
N ASN A 272 -2.37 -12.81 21.29
CA ASN A 272 -2.89 -12.43 22.62
C ASN A 272 -3.73 -11.15 22.56
N TYR A 273 -3.33 -10.16 21.77
CA TYR A 273 -4.10 -8.92 21.61
C TYR A 273 -5.44 -9.17 20.91
N ILE A 274 -5.43 -10.03 19.91
CA ILE A 274 -6.62 -10.38 19.13
C ILE A 274 -7.62 -11.19 19.96
N SER A 275 -7.13 -12.00 20.90
CA SER A 275 -7.98 -12.88 21.74
C SER A 275 -8.68 -12.17 22.90
N GLN A 276 -8.39 -10.91 23.16
CA GLN A 276 -9.01 -10.08 24.19
C GLN A 276 -10.28 -9.40 23.67
#